data_5f65569e456ccb30b4d7d3361504ef00
#
_entry.id   5f65569e456ccb30b4d7d3361504ef00
#
_cell.length_a   1.000
_cell.length_b   1.000
_cell.length_c   1.000
_cell.angle_alpha   90.00
_cell.angle_beta   90.00
_cell.angle_gamma   90.00
#
_symmetry.space_group_name_H-M   'P 1'
#
loop_
_entity.id
_entity.type
_entity.pdbx_description
1 polymer ?
#
loop_
_entity_poly.entity_id
_entity_poly.type
_entity_poly.pdbx_seq_one_letter_code
_entity_poly.pdbx_strand_id
1 'polypeptide(L)'
;SVGCSSSVSDFEDKIEARVLENNGEMTSLEIKAAAVYLDAWSKEDFYQDDIDKFKEADKGTLPDEDLILFTGSSSIRFWSTLKEDMAPHKVLNRGFGGAHIAHVNYHFDEIVKPYKPKAIVFFCGTNDLSAFKSPKETFEDFSAFFSRIKNELPGTKLIVIGVKPSTARAYLVTEEQEFNSLISNLAKEEDRLSYVSVWNPMLTDEGKANPDLFVEDGLHMNEKGYEIWTRLVKPELDNLNL
;
A
#
# COMPACT_ATOMS: atom_id res chain seq x y z
N SER A 1 2.33 -18.84 12.36
CA SER A 1 2.34 -18.11 13.64
C SER A 1 1.00 -17.41 13.78
N VAL A 2 0.25 -17.76 14.82
CA VAL A 2 -0.97 -17.07 15.18
C VAL A 2 -0.53 -15.66 15.58
N GLY A 3 -0.73 -14.70 14.68
CA GLY A 3 -0.53 -13.31 15.01
C GLY A 3 -1.44 -12.96 16.17
N CYS A 4 -0.83 -12.59 17.30
CA CYS A 4 -1.58 -12.09 18.44
C CYS A 4 -2.32 -10.85 17.95
N SER A 5 -3.64 -10.94 17.76
CA SER A 5 -4.45 -9.77 17.46
C SER A 5 -4.31 -8.82 18.65
N SER A 6 -3.75 -7.63 18.41
CA SER A 6 -3.64 -6.63 19.48
C SER A 6 -5.03 -6.35 20.02
N SER A 7 -5.18 -6.35 21.34
CA SER A 7 -6.44 -6.02 22.00
C SER A 7 -6.68 -4.51 21.94
N VAL A 8 -7.91 -4.07 22.17
CA VAL A 8 -8.24 -2.65 22.31
C VAL A 8 -7.34 -1.98 23.35
N SER A 9 -7.10 -2.65 24.49
CA SER A 9 -6.23 -2.16 25.56
C SER A 9 -4.80 -1.90 25.09
N ASP A 10 -4.24 -2.82 24.29
CA ASP A 10 -2.89 -2.65 23.72
C ASP A 10 -2.82 -1.44 22.78
N PHE A 11 -3.84 -1.22 21.97
CA PHE A 11 -3.92 -0.04 21.11
C PHE A 11 -4.06 1.25 21.92
N GLU A 12 -4.83 1.24 23.00
CA GLU A 12 -4.93 2.41 23.90
C GLU A 12 -3.55 2.81 24.41
N ASP A 13 -2.77 1.85 24.90
CA ASP A 13 -1.41 2.10 25.41
C ASP A 13 -0.49 2.67 24.32
N LYS A 14 -0.55 2.12 23.12
CA LYS A 14 0.23 2.58 21.98
C LYS A 14 -0.15 3.98 21.51
N ILE A 15 -1.45 4.28 21.50
CA ILE A 15 -1.95 5.62 21.14
C ILE A 15 -1.49 6.64 22.18
N GLU A 16 -1.60 6.34 23.47
CA GLU A 16 -1.14 7.23 24.55
C GLU A 16 0.35 7.56 24.39
N ALA A 17 1.18 6.54 24.15
CA ALA A 17 2.61 6.73 23.96
C ALA A 17 2.91 7.63 22.75
N ARG A 18 2.24 7.42 21.62
CA ARG A 18 2.43 8.23 20.42
C ARG A 18 1.99 9.68 20.62
N VAL A 19 0.86 9.89 21.32
CA VAL A 19 0.35 11.23 21.65
C VAL A 19 1.38 11.99 22.49
N LEU A 20 1.96 11.33 23.50
CA LEU A 20 2.99 11.94 24.34
C LEU A 20 4.26 12.28 23.56
N GLU A 21 4.73 11.39 22.70
CA GLU A 21 5.91 11.61 21.84
C GLU A 21 5.75 12.81 20.90
N ASN A 22 4.54 13.05 20.43
CA ASN A 22 4.24 14.12 19.49
C ASN A 22 3.69 15.39 20.15
N ASN A 23 3.77 15.49 21.48
CA ASN A 23 3.24 16.62 22.28
C ASN A 23 1.77 16.93 21.96
N GLY A 24 0.99 15.89 21.65
CA GLY A 24 -0.42 16.01 21.35
C GLY A 24 -1.30 15.88 22.59
N GLU A 25 -2.57 16.11 22.39
CA GLU A 25 -3.59 15.93 23.42
C GLU A 25 -4.76 15.12 22.85
N MET A 26 -5.16 14.08 23.57
CA MET A 26 -6.37 13.31 23.31
C MET A 26 -7.05 12.98 24.62
N THR A 27 -8.37 13.05 24.64
CA THR A 27 -9.14 12.61 25.81
C THR A 27 -9.14 11.09 25.91
N SER A 28 -9.43 10.56 27.09
CA SER A 28 -9.56 9.10 27.29
C SER A 28 -10.61 8.48 26.36
N LEU A 29 -11.70 9.20 26.10
CA LEU A 29 -12.76 8.74 25.21
C LEU A 29 -12.28 8.70 23.75
N GLU A 30 -11.55 9.71 23.31
CA GLU A 30 -10.96 9.76 21.96
C GLU A 30 -9.95 8.63 21.75
N ILE A 31 -9.11 8.37 22.76
CA ILE A 31 -8.14 7.27 22.72
C ILE A 31 -8.85 5.93 22.59
N LYS A 32 -9.90 5.72 23.40
CA LYS A 32 -10.69 4.48 23.34
C LYS A 32 -11.37 4.29 21.98
N ALA A 33 -11.98 5.34 21.44
CA ALA A 33 -12.62 5.29 20.14
C ALA A 33 -11.61 4.94 19.03
N ALA A 34 -10.43 5.57 19.07
CA ALA A 34 -9.35 5.27 18.12
C ALA A 34 -8.86 3.81 18.26
N ALA A 35 -8.71 3.33 19.49
CA ALA A 35 -8.27 1.95 19.75
C ALA A 35 -9.29 0.92 19.24
N VAL A 36 -10.57 1.16 19.43
CA VAL A 36 -11.65 0.30 18.93
C VAL A 36 -11.61 0.26 17.39
N TYR A 37 -11.41 1.40 16.75
CA TYR A 37 -11.27 1.46 15.29
C TYR A 37 -10.03 0.69 14.80
N LEU A 38 -8.88 0.88 15.44
CA LEU A 38 -7.64 0.18 15.07
C LEU A 38 -7.78 -1.35 15.23
N ASP A 39 -8.43 -1.79 16.31
CA ASP A 39 -8.68 -3.21 16.52
C ASP A 39 -9.56 -3.78 15.40
N ALA A 40 -10.65 -3.12 15.05
CA ALA A 40 -11.51 -3.52 13.93
C ALA A 40 -10.76 -3.51 12.60
N TRP A 41 -10.01 -2.44 12.34
CA TRP A 41 -9.24 -2.26 11.11
C TRP A 41 -8.14 -3.33 10.94
N SER A 42 -7.60 -3.83 12.03
CA SER A 42 -6.56 -4.88 12.00
C SER A 42 -7.10 -6.28 11.63
N LYS A 43 -8.41 -6.47 11.62
CA LYS A 43 -8.99 -7.76 11.26
C LYS A 43 -8.83 -8.04 9.77
N GLU A 44 -8.44 -9.26 9.44
CA GLU A 44 -8.16 -9.68 8.06
C GLU A 44 -9.34 -9.48 7.12
N ASP A 45 -10.56 -9.68 7.60
CA ASP A 45 -11.79 -9.58 6.82
C ASP A 45 -12.44 -8.18 6.82
N PHE A 46 -11.75 -7.17 7.38
CA PHE A 46 -12.28 -5.80 7.47
C PHE A 46 -12.78 -5.25 6.12
N TYR A 47 -12.12 -5.62 5.03
CA TYR A 47 -12.45 -5.16 3.68
C TYR A 47 -13.24 -6.18 2.85
N GLN A 48 -13.90 -7.15 3.49
CA GLN A 48 -14.65 -8.19 2.76
C GLN A 48 -15.67 -7.60 1.78
N ASP A 49 -16.36 -6.53 2.17
CA ASP A 49 -17.36 -5.89 1.29
C ASP A 49 -16.73 -5.30 0.03
N ASP A 50 -15.55 -4.69 0.14
CA ASP A 50 -14.80 -4.18 -1.01
C ASP A 50 -14.41 -5.30 -1.96
N ILE A 51 -13.94 -6.41 -1.40
CA ILE A 51 -13.53 -7.59 -2.17
C ILE A 51 -14.74 -8.22 -2.87
N ASP A 52 -15.87 -8.32 -2.20
CA ASP A 52 -17.11 -8.85 -2.78
C ASP A 52 -17.56 -8.01 -3.97
N LYS A 53 -17.38 -6.69 -3.92
CA LYS A 53 -17.68 -5.79 -5.05
C LYS A 53 -16.77 -6.06 -6.24
N PHE A 54 -15.49 -6.34 -6.00
CA PHE A 54 -14.56 -6.72 -7.07
C PHE A 54 -14.96 -8.03 -7.72
N LYS A 55 -15.34 -9.02 -6.92
CA LYS A 55 -15.81 -10.31 -7.41
C LYS A 55 -17.09 -10.17 -8.23
N GLU A 56 -17.99 -9.32 -7.80
CA GLU A 56 -19.23 -9.04 -8.54
C GLU A 56 -18.92 -8.35 -9.88
N ALA A 57 -18.01 -7.39 -9.90
CA ALA A 57 -17.59 -6.71 -11.13
C ALA A 57 -16.93 -7.66 -12.13
N ASP A 58 -16.27 -8.72 -11.65
CA ASP A 58 -15.54 -9.69 -12.47
C ASP A 58 -16.45 -10.81 -13.01
N LYS A 59 -17.69 -10.92 -12.54
CA LYS A 59 -18.62 -11.96 -13.00
C LYS A 59 -18.87 -11.87 -14.51
N GLY A 60 -18.63 -12.99 -15.20
CA GLY A 60 -18.88 -13.11 -16.63
C GLY A 60 -17.86 -12.41 -17.51
N THR A 61 -16.84 -11.77 -16.92
CA THR A 61 -15.77 -11.08 -17.64
C THR A 61 -14.44 -11.47 -17.02
N LEU A 62 -13.75 -12.43 -17.62
CA LEU A 62 -12.37 -12.69 -17.24
C LEU A 62 -11.49 -11.57 -17.77
N PRO A 63 -10.54 -11.07 -16.98
CA PRO A 63 -9.58 -10.07 -17.45
C PRO A 63 -8.81 -10.57 -18.67
N ASP A 64 -8.38 -9.62 -19.49
CA ASP A 64 -7.55 -9.90 -20.67
C ASP A 64 -6.23 -10.60 -20.28
N GLU A 65 -5.69 -11.37 -21.22
CA GLU A 65 -4.31 -11.83 -21.12
C GLU A 65 -3.36 -10.62 -21.11
N ASP A 66 -2.17 -10.78 -20.55
CA ASP A 66 -1.15 -9.73 -20.43
C ASP A 66 -1.57 -8.54 -19.54
N LEU A 67 -2.48 -8.79 -18.63
CA LEU A 67 -2.96 -7.78 -17.69
C LEU A 67 -1.87 -7.36 -16.70
N ILE A 68 -1.83 -6.07 -16.40
CA ILE A 68 -1.05 -5.53 -15.28
C ILE A 68 -2.03 -5.16 -14.17
N LEU A 69 -1.87 -5.81 -13.03
CA LEU A 69 -2.71 -5.58 -11.86
C LEU A 69 -2.11 -4.48 -10.98
N PHE A 70 -2.90 -3.45 -10.69
CA PHE A 70 -2.56 -2.43 -9.70
C PHE A 70 -3.37 -2.72 -8.44
N THR A 71 -2.70 -2.99 -7.33
CA THR A 71 -3.37 -3.28 -6.06
C THR A 71 -2.63 -2.70 -4.87
N GLY A 72 -3.24 -2.80 -3.71
CA GLY A 72 -2.79 -2.21 -2.46
C GLY A 72 -3.85 -1.30 -1.89
N SER A 73 -3.43 -0.15 -1.37
CA SER A 73 -4.29 0.74 -0.58
C SER A 73 -4.96 1.85 -1.40
N SER A 74 -5.44 2.87 -0.69
CA SER A 74 -6.25 3.96 -1.25
C SER A 74 -5.56 4.77 -2.34
N SER A 75 -4.24 4.91 -2.31
CA SER A 75 -3.53 5.64 -3.37
C SER A 75 -3.62 4.93 -4.72
N ILE A 76 -3.73 3.61 -4.72
CA ILE A 76 -4.07 2.87 -5.94
C ILE A 76 -5.55 3.05 -6.28
N ARG A 77 -6.43 2.82 -5.30
CA ARG A 77 -7.88 2.96 -5.50
C ARG A 77 -8.26 4.30 -6.12
N PHE A 78 -7.68 5.39 -5.64
CA PHE A 78 -8.02 6.75 -6.09
C PHE A 78 -7.26 7.22 -7.32
N TRP A 79 -6.47 6.37 -7.95
CA TRP A 79 -5.82 6.68 -9.21
C TRP A 79 -6.83 6.60 -10.36
N SER A 80 -7.70 7.61 -10.43
CA SER A 80 -8.85 7.63 -11.35
C SER A 80 -8.46 7.66 -12.83
N THR A 81 -7.27 8.18 -13.15
CA THR A 81 -6.74 8.28 -14.51
C THR A 81 -5.78 7.16 -14.87
N LEU A 82 -5.75 6.08 -14.07
CA LEU A 82 -4.77 4.99 -14.23
C LEU A 82 -4.72 4.44 -15.65
N LYS A 83 -5.87 4.17 -16.24
CA LYS A 83 -5.96 3.59 -17.58
C LYS A 83 -5.31 4.49 -18.63
N GLU A 84 -5.61 5.76 -18.59
CA GLU A 84 -5.07 6.77 -19.50
C GLU A 84 -3.59 6.98 -19.24
N ASP A 85 -3.20 7.07 -17.98
CA ASP A 85 -1.80 7.32 -17.58
C ASP A 85 -0.87 6.18 -17.98
N MET A 86 -1.35 4.95 -17.97
CA MET A 86 -0.55 3.76 -18.30
C MET A 86 -0.75 3.25 -19.74
N ALA A 87 -1.59 3.93 -20.53
CA ALA A 87 -1.80 3.51 -21.92
C ALA A 87 -0.47 3.42 -22.68
N PRO A 88 -0.27 2.43 -23.56
CA PRO A 88 -1.24 1.45 -24.06
C PRO A 88 -1.33 0.15 -23.24
N HIS A 89 -0.74 0.09 -22.06
CA HIS A 89 -0.77 -1.12 -21.25
C HIS A 89 -2.18 -1.43 -20.76
N LYS A 90 -2.52 -2.70 -20.70
CA LYS A 90 -3.80 -3.17 -20.11
C LYS A 90 -3.67 -3.23 -18.61
N VAL A 91 -4.40 -2.39 -17.91
CA VAL A 91 -4.33 -2.28 -16.45
C VAL A 91 -5.67 -2.55 -15.81
N LEU A 92 -5.62 -3.11 -14.60
CA LEU A 92 -6.79 -3.34 -13.76
C LEU A 92 -6.49 -2.79 -12.37
N ASN A 93 -7.38 -1.94 -11.86
CA ASN A 93 -7.25 -1.37 -10.51
C ASN A 93 -8.04 -2.20 -9.51
N ARG A 94 -7.34 -2.79 -8.55
CA ARG A 94 -7.91 -3.51 -7.40
C ARG A 94 -7.34 -2.98 -6.08
N GLY A 95 -7.12 -1.66 -6.01
CA GLY A 95 -6.83 -0.98 -4.75
C GLY A 95 -8.07 -0.86 -3.89
N PHE A 96 -7.93 -0.94 -2.57
CA PHE A 96 -9.06 -0.83 -1.67
C PHE A 96 -8.72 -0.16 -0.34
N GLY A 97 -9.61 0.72 0.07
CA GLY A 97 -9.64 1.39 1.37
C GLY A 97 -8.30 1.84 1.92
N GLY A 98 -8.15 1.75 3.23
CA GLY A 98 -6.90 1.87 3.96
C GLY A 98 -6.22 0.52 4.15
N ALA A 99 -6.06 -0.26 3.09
CA ALA A 99 -5.56 -1.63 3.18
C ALA A 99 -4.21 -1.72 3.87
N HIS A 100 -4.06 -2.73 4.73
CA HIS A 100 -2.78 -3.22 5.20
C HIS A 100 -2.30 -4.34 4.26
N ILE A 101 -1.02 -4.64 4.27
CA ILE A 101 -0.48 -5.74 3.47
C ILE A 101 -1.15 -7.06 3.86
N ALA A 102 -1.43 -7.27 5.14
CA ALA A 102 -2.13 -8.46 5.61
C ALA A 102 -3.53 -8.62 5.00
N HIS A 103 -4.24 -7.53 4.71
CA HIS A 103 -5.53 -7.57 4.02
C HIS A 103 -5.37 -8.09 2.59
N VAL A 104 -4.35 -7.62 1.87
CA VAL A 104 -4.07 -8.09 0.51
C VAL A 104 -3.70 -9.58 0.52
N ASN A 105 -2.87 -10.01 1.48
CA ASN A 105 -2.51 -11.42 1.64
C ASN A 105 -3.74 -12.30 1.91
N TYR A 106 -4.62 -11.86 2.79
CA TYR A 106 -5.84 -12.60 3.12
C TYR A 106 -6.74 -12.80 1.90
N HIS A 107 -6.85 -11.80 1.04
CA HIS A 107 -7.69 -11.83 -0.16
C HIS A 107 -6.92 -12.20 -1.45
N PHE A 108 -5.71 -12.71 -1.32
CA PHE A 108 -4.84 -13.03 -2.47
C PHE A 108 -5.53 -13.95 -3.50
N ASP A 109 -6.23 -14.98 -3.02
CA ASP A 109 -6.90 -15.93 -3.89
C ASP A 109 -8.13 -15.34 -4.60
N GLU A 110 -8.64 -14.21 -4.11
CA GLU A 110 -9.82 -13.55 -4.66
C GLU A 110 -9.49 -12.42 -5.62
N ILE A 111 -8.45 -11.60 -5.33
CA ILE A 111 -8.18 -10.38 -6.08
C ILE A 111 -6.77 -10.29 -6.69
N VAL A 112 -5.95 -11.31 -6.56
CA VAL A 112 -4.61 -11.32 -7.16
C VAL A 112 -4.44 -12.54 -8.07
N LYS A 113 -4.53 -13.73 -7.50
CA LYS A 113 -4.25 -14.98 -8.20
C LYS A 113 -5.12 -15.25 -9.42
N PRO A 114 -6.45 -14.99 -9.40
CA PRO A 114 -7.32 -15.33 -10.53
C PRO A 114 -6.98 -14.59 -11.81
N TYR A 115 -6.37 -13.43 -11.72
CA TYR A 115 -6.03 -12.61 -12.88
C TYR A 115 -4.79 -13.10 -13.62
N LYS A 116 -3.93 -13.91 -12.99
CA LYS A 116 -2.66 -14.36 -13.56
C LYS A 116 -1.92 -13.23 -14.28
N PRO A 117 -1.70 -12.10 -13.60
CA PRO A 117 -1.18 -10.91 -14.26
C PRO A 117 0.27 -11.14 -14.70
N LYS A 118 0.67 -10.45 -15.75
CA LYS A 118 2.06 -10.45 -16.18
C LYS A 118 2.95 -9.65 -15.23
N ALA A 119 2.39 -8.61 -14.62
CA ALA A 119 3.03 -7.84 -13.57
C ALA A 119 1.98 -7.34 -12.57
N ILE A 120 2.43 -7.13 -11.34
CA ILE A 120 1.65 -6.48 -10.28
C ILE A 120 2.38 -5.20 -9.89
N VAL A 121 1.68 -4.07 -9.92
CA VAL A 121 2.14 -2.82 -9.32
C VAL A 121 1.46 -2.69 -7.98
N PHE A 122 2.26 -2.58 -6.92
CA PHE A 122 1.80 -2.69 -5.55
C PHE A 122 2.21 -1.46 -4.74
N PHE A 123 1.24 -0.87 -4.03
CA PHE A 123 1.49 0.21 -3.08
C PHE A 123 0.73 -0.07 -1.80
N CYS A 124 1.44 -0.36 -0.72
CA CYS A 124 0.86 -0.63 0.59
C CYS A 124 1.95 -0.57 1.66
N GLY A 125 1.59 -0.19 2.88
CA GLY A 125 2.52 -0.22 4.02
C GLY A 125 2.39 0.96 4.98
N THR A 126 2.08 2.16 4.51
CA THR A 126 1.96 3.30 5.40
C THR A 126 0.80 3.16 6.39
N ASN A 127 -0.29 2.48 5.99
CA ASN A 127 -1.40 2.18 6.90
C ASN A 127 -0.97 1.23 8.02
N ASP A 128 -0.18 0.21 7.66
CA ASP A 128 0.42 -0.74 8.59
C ASP A 128 1.22 -0.01 9.67
N LEU A 129 2.10 0.88 9.24
CA LEU A 129 2.94 1.69 10.13
C LEU A 129 2.10 2.63 10.99
N SER A 130 1.05 3.25 10.43
CA SER A 130 0.14 4.10 11.19
C SER A 130 -0.64 3.32 12.24
N ALA A 131 -0.89 2.04 11.99
CA ALA A 131 -1.56 1.11 12.90
C ALA A 131 -0.59 0.40 13.86
N PHE A 132 0.60 0.96 14.07
CA PHE A 132 1.61 0.52 15.04
C PHE A 132 2.36 -0.77 14.71
N LYS A 133 2.29 -1.25 13.48
CA LYS A 133 3.25 -2.28 13.05
C LYS A 133 4.62 -1.64 12.88
N SER A 134 5.66 -2.35 13.29
CA SER A 134 7.03 -1.91 13.03
C SER A 134 7.37 -2.03 11.54
N PRO A 135 8.40 -1.34 11.05
CA PRO A 135 8.91 -1.56 9.70
C PRO A 135 9.25 -3.02 9.41
N LYS A 136 9.84 -3.69 10.39
CA LYS A 136 10.19 -5.12 10.27
C LYS A 136 8.95 -6.00 10.14
N GLU A 137 7.94 -5.81 10.98
CA GLU A 137 6.68 -6.56 10.91
C GLU A 137 5.96 -6.32 9.57
N THR A 138 5.94 -5.07 9.12
CA THR A 138 5.35 -4.69 7.82
C THR A 138 6.12 -5.36 6.67
N PHE A 139 7.44 -5.41 6.75
CA PHE A 139 8.28 -6.08 5.78
C PHE A 139 8.09 -7.61 5.78
N GLU A 140 7.85 -8.21 6.93
CA GLU A 140 7.53 -9.64 7.02
C GLU A 140 6.23 -9.96 6.26
N ASP A 141 5.21 -9.13 6.41
CA ASP A 141 3.96 -9.27 5.64
C ASP A 141 4.19 -9.07 4.14
N PHE A 142 5.02 -8.11 3.76
CA PHE A 142 5.42 -7.90 2.37
C PHE A 142 6.17 -9.12 1.81
N SER A 143 7.10 -9.67 2.57
CA SER A 143 7.87 -10.86 2.18
C SER A 143 6.96 -12.07 1.95
N ALA A 144 5.93 -12.22 2.78
CA ALA A 144 4.93 -13.27 2.60
C ALA A 144 4.16 -13.07 1.29
N PHE A 145 3.76 -11.84 0.98
CA PHE A 145 3.10 -11.50 -0.29
C PHE A 145 3.99 -11.83 -1.49
N PHE A 146 5.23 -11.39 -1.46
CA PHE A 146 6.19 -11.69 -2.54
C PHE A 146 6.46 -13.19 -2.70
N SER A 147 6.58 -13.93 -1.59
CA SER A 147 6.73 -15.39 -1.64
C SER A 147 5.54 -16.07 -2.31
N ARG A 148 4.33 -15.62 -2.02
CA ARG A 148 3.13 -16.16 -2.68
C ARG A 148 3.17 -15.91 -4.18
N ILE A 149 3.55 -14.71 -4.60
CA ILE A 149 3.69 -14.39 -6.02
C ILE A 149 4.72 -15.32 -6.69
N LYS A 150 5.88 -15.50 -6.07
CA LYS A 150 6.92 -16.36 -6.62
C LYS A 150 6.45 -17.82 -6.76
N ASN A 151 5.72 -18.32 -5.78
CA ASN A 151 5.30 -19.72 -5.75
C ASN A 151 4.03 -19.99 -6.55
N GLU A 152 3.08 -19.08 -6.55
CA GLU A 152 1.74 -19.29 -7.13
C GLU A 152 1.55 -18.61 -8.48
N LEU A 153 2.38 -17.59 -8.79
CA LEU A 153 2.33 -16.83 -10.04
C LEU A 153 3.74 -16.74 -10.65
N PRO A 154 4.31 -17.86 -11.09
CA PRO A 154 5.74 -17.91 -11.46
C PRO A 154 6.15 -17.02 -12.64
N GLY A 155 5.21 -16.57 -13.47
CA GLY A 155 5.48 -15.66 -14.57
C GLY A 155 5.28 -14.19 -14.25
N THR A 156 4.86 -13.85 -13.04
CA THR A 156 4.47 -12.49 -12.65
C THR A 156 5.65 -11.73 -12.05
N LYS A 157 5.91 -10.52 -12.54
CA LYS A 157 6.86 -9.58 -11.94
C LYS A 157 6.14 -8.70 -10.93
N LEU A 158 6.79 -8.43 -9.79
CA LEU A 158 6.28 -7.49 -8.78
C LEU A 158 7.04 -6.16 -8.87
N ILE A 159 6.29 -5.08 -9.07
CA ILE A 159 6.79 -3.71 -9.10
C ILE A 159 6.21 -3.01 -7.88
N VAL A 160 7.04 -2.64 -6.93
CA VAL A 160 6.61 -1.98 -5.70
C VAL A 160 6.87 -0.48 -5.80
N ILE A 161 5.81 0.29 -5.62
CA ILE A 161 5.94 1.72 -5.39
C ILE A 161 6.25 1.89 -3.90
N GLY A 162 7.40 2.47 -3.57
CA GLY A 162 7.75 2.77 -2.17
C GLY A 162 6.69 3.62 -1.50
N VAL A 163 6.53 3.49 -0.19
CA VAL A 163 5.59 4.36 0.53
C VAL A 163 6.00 5.81 0.34
N LYS A 164 5.00 6.66 0.11
CA LYS A 164 5.22 8.07 -0.17
C LYS A 164 5.31 8.88 1.12
N PRO A 165 6.09 9.96 1.14
CA PRO A 165 5.99 10.93 2.22
C PRO A 165 4.62 11.61 2.15
N SER A 166 4.07 12.01 3.30
CA SER A 166 2.83 12.78 3.35
C SER A 166 2.87 13.77 4.51
N THR A 167 2.15 14.88 4.36
CA THR A 167 2.07 15.88 5.43
C THR A 167 1.30 15.33 6.64
N ALA A 168 0.24 14.55 6.38
CA ALA A 168 -0.59 13.96 7.44
C ALA A 168 0.17 12.93 8.28
N ARG A 169 1.16 12.26 7.72
CA ARG A 169 1.95 11.22 8.40
C ARG A 169 3.42 11.58 8.54
N ALA A 170 3.72 12.88 8.65
CA ALA A 170 5.10 13.36 8.87
C ALA A 170 5.75 12.71 10.10
N TYR A 171 4.96 12.31 11.09
CA TYR A 171 5.43 11.61 12.28
C TYR A 171 5.92 10.18 12.02
N LEU A 172 5.67 9.62 10.84
CA LEU A 172 6.10 8.26 10.45
C LEU A 172 7.31 8.25 9.50
N VAL A 173 7.92 9.39 9.23
CA VAL A 173 9.00 9.49 8.24
C VAL A 173 10.12 8.46 8.48
N THR A 174 10.57 8.30 9.71
CA THR A 174 11.65 7.36 10.04
C THR A 174 11.23 5.91 9.73
N GLU A 175 10.06 5.51 10.16
CA GLU A 175 9.52 4.17 9.95
C GLU A 175 9.25 3.90 8.46
N GLU A 176 8.72 4.90 7.76
CA GLU A 176 8.46 4.79 6.32
C GLU A 176 9.75 4.61 5.52
N GLN A 177 10.79 5.38 5.83
CA GLN A 177 12.09 5.27 5.16
C GLN A 177 12.77 3.93 5.48
N GLU A 178 12.66 3.45 6.72
CA GLU A 178 13.19 2.14 7.09
C GLU A 178 12.50 1.02 6.32
N PHE A 179 11.18 1.04 6.25
CA PHE A 179 10.40 0.08 5.47
C PHE A 179 10.78 0.11 3.98
N ASN A 180 10.87 1.30 3.39
CA ASN A 180 11.30 1.47 2.00
C ASN A 180 12.70 0.90 1.76
N SER A 181 13.62 1.10 2.69
CA SER A 181 14.98 0.56 2.58
C SER A 181 15.01 -0.96 2.60
N LEU A 182 14.17 -1.59 3.43
CA LEU A 182 14.08 -3.05 3.49
C LEU A 182 13.64 -3.62 2.13
N ILE A 183 12.62 -3.03 1.52
CA ILE A 183 12.15 -3.47 0.19
C ILE A 183 13.18 -3.19 -0.90
N SER A 184 13.76 -2.00 -0.90
CA SER A 184 14.76 -1.60 -1.88
C SER A 184 15.99 -2.52 -1.86
N ASN A 185 16.42 -2.91 -0.67
CA ASN A 185 17.53 -3.86 -0.51
C ASN A 185 17.17 -5.25 -1.03
N LEU A 186 15.96 -5.73 -0.76
CA LEU A 186 15.49 -7.00 -1.29
C LEU A 186 15.43 -6.99 -2.83
N ALA A 187 14.99 -5.88 -3.42
CA ALA A 187 14.89 -5.74 -4.87
C ALA A 187 16.25 -5.85 -5.57
N LYS A 188 17.34 -5.52 -4.91
CA LYS A 188 18.70 -5.66 -5.46
C LYS A 188 19.12 -7.12 -5.63
N GLU A 189 18.48 -8.03 -4.90
CA GLU A 189 18.81 -9.46 -4.88
C GLU A 189 17.78 -10.31 -5.63
N GLU A 190 16.65 -9.73 -6.05
CA GLU A 190 15.51 -10.46 -6.62
C GLU A 190 15.13 -9.92 -7.99
N ASP A 191 15.40 -10.68 -9.05
CA ASP A 191 15.14 -10.27 -10.44
C ASP A 191 13.64 -10.01 -10.70
N ARG A 192 12.76 -10.68 -9.98
CA ARG A 192 11.31 -10.55 -10.14
C ARG A 192 10.71 -9.40 -9.33
N LEU A 193 11.53 -8.63 -8.62
CA LEU A 193 11.12 -7.50 -7.81
C LEU A 193 11.80 -6.22 -8.27
N SER A 194 11.00 -5.21 -8.62
CA SER A 194 11.49 -3.85 -8.89
C SER A 194 10.94 -2.91 -7.82
N TYR A 195 11.77 -1.97 -7.40
CA TYR A 195 11.39 -0.94 -6.43
C TYR A 195 11.40 0.42 -7.12
N VAL A 196 10.27 1.15 -7.03
CA VAL A 196 10.13 2.50 -7.58
C VAL A 196 10.12 3.48 -6.42
N SER A 197 11.18 4.29 -6.31
CA SER A 197 11.28 5.31 -5.27
C SER A 197 10.51 6.56 -5.69
N VAL A 198 9.49 6.91 -4.91
CA VAL A 198 8.73 8.15 -5.09
C VAL A 198 9.07 9.20 -4.04
N TRP A 199 9.95 8.87 -3.10
CA TRP A 199 10.20 9.70 -1.91
C TRP A 199 10.76 11.08 -2.27
N ASN A 200 11.96 11.12 -2.85
CA ASN A 200 12.62 12.39 -3.15
C ASN A 200 11.86 13.28 -4.13
N PRO A 201 11.26 12.74 -5.21
CA PRO A 201 10.46 13.57 -6.11
C PRO A 201 9.22 14.22 -5.46
N MET A 202 8.77 13.72 -4.32
CA MET A 202 7.60 14.24 -3.61
C MET A 202 7.97 15.18 -2.44
N LEU A 203 9.25 15.54 -2.31
CA LEU A 203 9.71 16.46 -1.26
C LEU A 203 9.80 17.91 -1.75
N THR A 204 9.72 18.83 -0.80
CA THR A 204 10.11 20.23 -1.00
C THR A 204 11.65 20.35 -1.00
N ASP A 205 12.15 21.54 -1.34
CA ASP A 205 13.59 21.83 -1.27
C ASP A 205 14.15 21.70 0.15
N GLU A 206 13.30 21.83 1.18
CA GLU A 206 13.67 21.65 2.58
C GLU A 206 13.63 20.19 3.03
N GLY A 207 13.31 19.26 2.13
CA GLY A 207 13.29 17.83 2.41
C GLY A 207 12.06 17.32 3.14
N LYS A 208 10.96 18.06 3.10
CA LYS A 208 9.66 17.68 3.69
C LYS A 208 8.67 17.30 2.61
N ALA A 209 7.63 16.52 2.98
CA ALA A 209 6.55 16.21 2.05
C ALA A 209 5.98 17.51 1.45
N ASN A 210 5.88 17.54 0.12
CA ASN A 210 5.39 18.74 -0.58
C ASN A 210 3.86 18.81 -0.48
N PRO A 211 3.29 19.79 0.24
CA PRO A 211 1.84 19.90 0.43
C PRO A 211 1.08 20.13 -0.87
N ASP A 212 1.73 20.65 -1.91
CA ASP A 212 1.11 20.92 -3.21
C ASP A 212 0.72 19.64 -3.97
N LEU A 213 1.15 18.47 -3.50
CA LEU A 213 0.88 17.18 -4.15
C LEU A 213 -0.35 16.46 -3.58
N PHE A 214 -0.97 17.03 -2.54
CA PHE A 214 -2.04 16.36 -1.80
C PHE A 214 -3.34 17.17 -1.81
N VAL A 215 -4.46 16.45 -1.65
CA VAL A 215 -5.73 17.07 -1.33
C VAL A 215 -5.74 17.53 0.13
N GLU A 216 -6.84 18.13 0.60
CA GLU A 216 -6.92 18.77 1.92
C GLU A 216 -6.49 17.86 3.09
N ASP A 217 -6.67 16.54 2.99
CA ASP A 217 -6.32 15.63 4.06
C ASP A 217 -4.79 15.46 4.26
N GLY A 218 -3.99 15.97 3.33
CA GLY A 218 -2.53 15.86 3.41
C GLY A 218 -1.99 14.44 3.26
N LEU A 219 -2.82 13.49 2.84
CA LEU A 219 -2.49 12.08 2.71
C LEU A 219 -2.71 11.56 1.29
N HIS A 220 -3.88 11.84 0.71
CA HIS A 220 -4.22 11.41 -0.64
C HIS A 220 -3.74 12.42 -1.67
N MET A 221 -3.22 11.92 -2.79
CA MET A 221 -2.65 12.77 -3.82
C MET A 221 -3.72 13.44 -4.68
N ASN A 222 -3.37 14.64 -5.16
CA ASN A 222 -4.06 15.32 -6.24
C ASN A 222 -3.44 14.92 -7.59
N GLU A 223 -3.86 15.59 -8.68
CA GLU A 223 -3.34 15.35 -10.03
C GLU A 223 -1.82 15.47 -10.13
N LYS A 224 -1.23 16.42 -9.45
CA LYS A 224 0.24 16.65 -9.48
C LYS A 224 0.99 15.48 -8.86
N GLY A 225 0.47 14.90 -7.79
CA GLY A 225 1.04 13.71 -7.18
C GLY A 225 1.01 12.52 -8.13
N TYR A 226 -0.13 12.28 -8.78
CA TYR A 226 -0.25 11.20 -9.77
C TYR A 226 0.57 11.42 -11.03
N GLU A 227 0.83 12.67 -11.43
CA GLU A 227 1.77 12.97 -12.53
C GLU A 227 3.18 12.48 -12.22
N ILE A 228 3.63 12.68 -10.99
CA ILE A 228 4.93 12.17 -10.54
C ILE A 228 4.94 10.64 -10.59
N TRP A 229 3.91 9.99 -10.06
CA TRP A 229 3.80 8.54 -10.06
C TRP A 229 3.77 7.98 -11.49
N THR A 230 3.01 8.59 -12.38
CA THR A 230 2.95 8.19 -13.80
C THR A 230 4.33 8.23 -14.44
N ARG A 231 5.06 9.33 -14.23
CA ARG A 231 6.41 9.50 -14.79
C ARG A 231 7.40 8.44 -14.30
N LEU A 232 7.24 7.98 -13.05
CA LEU A 232 8.16 7.02 -12.44
C LEU A 232 7.73 5.56 -12.68
N VAL A 233 6.44 5.28 -12.73
CA VAL A 233 5.90 3.91 -12.85
C VAL A 233 5.82 3.46 -14.30
N LYS A 234 5.34 4.30 -15.21
CA LYS A 234 5.15 3.91 -16.61
C LYS A 234 6.40 3.33 -17.27
N PRO A 235 7.61 3.90 -17.07
CA PRO A 235 8.82 3.30 -17.64
C PRO A 235 9.08 1.86 -17.19
N GLU A 236 8.68 1.50 -15.98
CA GLU A 236 8.79 0.12 -15.49
C GLU A 236 7.91 -0.83 -16.31
N LEU A 237 6.72 -0.38 -16.68
CA LEU A 237 5.81 -1.16 -17.54
C LEU A 237 6.34 -1.23 -18.97
N ASP A 238 6.86 -0.14 -19.49
CA ASP A 238 7.45 -0.09 -20.85
C ASP A 238 8.66 -1.01 -20.98
N ASN A 239 9.38 -1.24 -19.89
CA ASN A 239 10.56 -2.10 -19.84
C ASN A 239 10.23 -3.57 -19.53
N LEU A 240 8.99 -3.93 -19.33
CA LEU A 240 8.61 -5.33 -19.22
C LEU A 240 8.85 -6.01 -20.58
N ASN A 241 9.65 -7.07 -20.56
CA ASN A 241 9.86 -7.88 -21.76
C ASN A 241 8.57 -8.65 -22.08
N LEU A 242 7.93 -8.24 -23.12
CA LEU A 242 6.64 -8.73 -23.56
C LEU A 242 6.79 -9.68 -24.74
#